data_317dda833b79db41f3d6aabe3207b758
#
_entry.id   317dda833b79db41f3d6aabe3207b758
#
_cell.length_a   1.000
_cell.length_b   1.000
_cell.length_c   1.000
_cell.angle_alpha   90.00
_cell.angle_beta   90.00
_cell.angle_gamma   90.00
#
_symmetry.space_group_name_H-M   'P 1'
#
loop_
_entity.id
_entity.type
_entity.pdbx_description
1 polymer ?
#
loop_
_entity_poly.entity_id
_entity_poly.type
_entity_poly.pdbx_seq_one_letter_code
_entity_poly.pdbx_strand_id
1 'polypeptide(L)'
;WRNMLTRLAYSKEEINNFIAGPAFLAWWAMNNLEGWGGPNPDSWYAAQEEMQKRILARMKEFGIQPVLPGYSGMMPSNADEKLGLNIIKSPLWNGFTRPAFIYPTDPKFAEMARIYYDEQRRLFGSAEYYSMDPFHECKNAEMFDFDAGGKAVMAAMKRANPDAVWVVQAWSENPRQQMIDGL
;
A
#
# COMPACT_ATOMS: atom_id res chain seq x y z
N TRP A 1 -1.57 -4.27 -6.77
CA TRP A 1 -1.51 -2.94 -7.36
C TRP A 1 -1.97 -2.90 -8.81
N ARG A 2 -1.41 -3.68 -9.72
CA ARG A 2 -1.78 -3.64 -11.15
C ARG A 2 -3.29 -3.70 -11.36
N ASN A 3 -3.96 -4.69 -10.78
CA ASN A 3 -5.40 -4.89 -10.94
C ASN A 3 -6.22 -3.73 -10.33
N MET A 4 -5.80 -3.24 -9.16
CA MET A 4 -6.40 -2.03 -8.57
C MET A 4 -6.33 -0.85 -9.53
N LEU A 5 -5.15 -0.54 -10.05
CA LEU A 5 -4.94 0.59 -10.96
C LEU A 5 -5.69 0.40 -12.29
N THR A 6 -5.75 -0.82 -12.81
CA THR A 6 -6.56 -1.14 -13.99
C THR A 6 -8.06 -0.86 -13.74
N ARG A 7 -8.58 -1.23 -12.56
CA ARG A 7 -9.98 -0.90 -12.17
C ARG A 7 -10.21 0.61 -12.05
N LEU A 8 -9.17 1.36 -11.74
CA LEU A 8 -9.18 2.83 -11.67
C LEU A 8 -8.88 3.49 -13.02
N ALA A 9 -8.98 2.74 -14.11
CA ALA A 9 -8.77 3.19 -15.49
C ALA A 9 -7.36 3.75 -15.79
N TYR A 10 -6.35 3.34 -15.03
CA TYR A 10 -4.95 3.59 -15.42
C TYR A 10 -4.58 2.72 -16.62
N SER A 11 -3.91 3.31 -17.59
CA SER A 11 -3.34 2.60 -18.73
C SER A 11 -2.16 1.70 -18.31
N LYS A 12 -1.80 0.75 -19.17
CA LYS A 12 -0.61 -0.09 -18.96
C LYS A 12 0.66 0.75 -18.81
N GLU A 13 0.78 1.82 -19.57
CA GLU A 13 1.92 2.73 -19.52
C GLU A 13 2.01 3.45 -18.17
N GLU A 14 0.89 4.03 -17.69
CA GLU A 14 0.83 4.67 -16.39
C GLU A 14 1.17 3.71 -15.25
N ILE A 15 0.67 2.47 -15.31
CA ILE A 15 0.99 1.42 -14.32
C ILE A 15 2.48 1.07 -14.37
N ASN A 16 3.06 0.97 -15.56
CA ASN A 16 4.48 0.68 -15.73
C ASN A 16 5.38 1.83 -15.24
N ASN A 17 4.90 3.07 -15.34
CA ASN A 17 5.60 4.24 -14.82
C ASN A 17 5.45 4.41 -13.30
N PHE A 18 4.54 3.68 -12.68
CA PHE A 18 4.34 3.69 -11.23
C PHE A 18 5.10 2.58 -10.52
N ILE A 19 4.97 1.32 -10.98
CA ILE A 19 5.57 0.16 -10.32
C ILE A 19 7.04 0.05 -10.69
N ALA A 20 7.91 0.05 -9.69
CA ALA A 20 9.35 -0.09 -9.90
C ALA A 20 9.76 -1.48 -10.41
N GLY A 21 10.93 -1.56 -11.01
CA GLY A 21 11.57 -2.82 -11.41
C GLY A 21 11.95 -3.69 -10.21
N PRO A 22 12.28 -4.99 -10.45
CA PRO A 22 12.46 -5.97 -9.38
C PRO A 22 13.50 -5.59 -8.33
N ALA A 23 14.60 -4.96 -8.75
CA ALA A 23 15.68 -4.52 -7.85
C ALA A 23 15.27 -3.37 -6.92
N PHE A 24 14.19 -2.66 -7.24
CA PHE A 24 13.74 -1.44 -6.53
C PHE A 24 12.38 -1.59 -5.86
N LEU A 25 11.76 -2.78 -5.91
CA LEU A 25 10.43 -3.01 -5.33
C LEU A 25 10.37 -2.74 -3.83
N ALA A 26 11.44 -3.00 -3.08
CA ALA A 26 11.47 -2.70 -1.65
C ALA A 26 11.35 -1.19 -1.40
N TRP A 27 12.08 -0.38 -2.16
CA TRP A 27 12.03 1.08 -2.08
C TRP A 27 10.69 1.65 -2.54
N TRP A 28 10.12 1.07 -3.60
CA TRP A 28 8.78 1.39 -4.06
C TRP A 28 7.73 1.06 -3.00
N ALA A 29 7.78 -0.12 -2.39
CA ALA A 29 6.85 -0.54 -1.35
C ALA A 29 6.92 0.34 -0.08
N MET A 30 8.09 0.95 0.17
CA MET A 30 8.30 1.95 1.23
C MET A 30 7.98 3.39 0.79
N ASN A 31 7.30 3.58 -0.34
CA ASN A 31 6.89 4.88 -0.85
C ASN A 31 8.05 5.85 -1.20
N ASN A 32 9.23 5.33 -1.52
CA ASN A 32 10.43 6.13 -1.74
C ASN A 32 10.68 6.51 -3.20
N LEU A 33 10.27 5.67 -4.14
CA LEU A 33 10.41 5.97 -5.57
C LEU A 33 9.32 5.29 -6.40
N GLU A 34 9.00 5.83 -7.58
CA GLU A 34 8.11 5.19 -8.54
C GLU A 34 8.80 4.97 -9.89
N GLY A 35 8.40 3.89 -10.60
CA GLY A 35 8.76 3.61 -11.98
C GLY A 35 10.20 3.23 -12.27
N TRP A 36 11.12 3.40 -11.33
CA TRP A 36 12.54 3.19 -11.57
C TRP A 36 12.89 1.71 -11.81
N GLY A 37 13.74 1.48 -12.83
CA GLY A 37 14.21 0.14 -13.16
C GLY A 37 13.15 -0.79 -13.78
N GLY A 38 12.00 -0.24 -14.15
CA GLY A 38 10.95 -0.94 -14.88
C GLY A 38 11.02 -0.71 -16.39
N PRO A 39 9.99 -1.11 -17.14
CA PRO A 39 8.84 -1.88 -16.68
C PRO A 39 9.13 -3.38 -16.51
N ASN A 40 8.38 -4.04 -15.62
CA ASN A 40 8.41 -5.49 -15.52
C ASN A 40 7.55 -6.13 -16.63
N PRO A 41 7.98 -7.21 -17.27
CA PRO A 41 7.15 -7.91 -18.27
C PRO A 41 5.93 -8.60 -17.60
N ASP A 42 4.85 -8.77 -18.34
CA ASP A 42 3.63 -9.41 -17.84
C ASP A 42 3.88 -10.83 -17.32
N SER A 43 4.80 -11.57 -17.96
CA SER A 43 5.20 -12.90 -17.52
C SER A 43 5.86 -12.90 -16.13
N TRP A 44 6.60 -11.85 -15.80
CA TRP A 44 7.18 -11.71 -14.47
C TRP A 44 6.09 -11.57 -13.40
N TYR A 45 5.09 -10.71 -13.64
CA TYR A 45 3.97 -10.56 -12.69
C TYR A 45 3.18 -11.85 -12.51
N ALA A 46 2.92 -12.58 -13.61
CA ALA A 46 2.24 -13.87 -13.54
C ALA A 46 3.03 -14.90 -12.71
N ALA A 47 4.35 -14.96 -12.92
CA ALA A 47 5.23 -15.84 -12.14
C ALA A 47 5.27 -15.47 -10.65
N GLN A 48 5.31 -14.16 -10.32
CA GLN A 48 5.27 -13.70 -8.92
C GLN A 48 3.93 -14.02 -8.25
N GLU A 49 2.81 -13.85 -8.95
CA GLU A 49 1.48 -14.19 -8.44
C GLU A 49 1.38 -15.70 -8.14
N GLU A 50 1.82 -16.55 -9.05
CA GLU A 50 1.80 -18.00 -8.87
C GLU A 50 2.74 -18.43 -7.73
N MET A 51 3.93 -17.85 -7.66
CA MET A 51 4.88 -18.12 -6.56
C MET A 51 4.27 -17.74 -5.21
N GLN A 52 3.63 -16.57 -5.12
CA GLN A 52 2.99 -16.12 -3.87
C GLN A 52 1.87 -17.07 -3.45
N LYS A 53 1.03 -17.54 -4.37
CA LYS A 53 -0.02 -18.55 -4.07
C LYS A 53 0.57 -19.82 -3.50
N ARG A 54 1.67 -20.32 -4.09
CA ARG A 54 2.38 -21.51 -3.59
C ARG A 54 2.99 -21.30 -2.21
N ILE A 55 3.58 -20.12 -1.95
CA ILE A 55 4.11 -19.75 -0.63
C ILE A 55 2.99 -19.77 0.40
N LEU A 56 1.87 -19.12 0.13
CA LEU A 56 0.73 -19.06 1.05
C LEU A 56 0.15 -20.46 1.35
N ALA A 57 0.02 -21.30 0.32
CA ALA A 57 -0.41 -22.68 0.51
C ALA A 57 0.56 -23.46 1.43
N ARG A 58 1.86 -23.30 1.22
CA ARG A 58 2.89 -23.95 2.03
C ARG A 58 2.93 -23.43 3.46
N MET A 59 2.78 -22.13 3.66
CA MET A 59 2.66 -21.54 5.01
C MET A 59 1.49 -22.16 5.77
N LYS A 60 0.34 -22.28 5.11
CA LYS A 60 -0.86 -22.89 5.71
C LYS A 60 -0.61 -24.34 6.16
N GLU A 61 0.10 -25.15 5.38
CA GLU A 61 0.46 -26.53 5.75
C GLU A 61 1.28 -26.61 7.04
N PHE A 62 2.10 -25.60 7.29
CA PHE A 62 2.90 -25.48 8.51
C PHE A 62 2.21 -24.72 9.65
N GLY A 63 0.95 -24.33 9.51
CA GLY A 63 0.25 -23.52 10.50
C GLY A 63 0.81 -22.10 10.66
N ILE A 64 1.55 -21.61 9.65
CA ILE A 64 2.14 -20.26 9.66
C ILE A 64 1.11 -19.27 9.11
N GLN A 65 0.81 -18.23 9.88
CA GLN A 65 -0.07 -17.16 9.44
C GLN A 65 0.71 -16.15 8.57
N PRO A 66 0.22 -15.83 7.35
CA PRO A 66 0.85 -14.83 6.52
C PRO A 66 0.54 -13.42 7.00
N VAL A 67 1.52 -12.54 6.91
CA VAL A 67 1.31 -11.09 7.01
C VAL A 67 1.33 -10.53 5.60
N LEU A 68 0.19 -10.04 5.12
CA LEU A 68 0.09 -9.45 3.78
C LEU A 68 0.28 -7.93 3.83
N PRO A 69 0.70 -7.30 2.72
CA PRO A 69 0.75 -5.84 2.65
C PRO A 69 -0.63 -5.22 2.85
N GLY A 70 -0.73 -4.24 3.73
CA GLY A 70 -1.91 -3.41 3.91
C GLY A 70 -1.91 -2.19 2.95
N TYR A 71 -3.05 -1.51 2.83
CA TYR A 71 -3.17 -0.29 2.05
C TYR A 71 -2.76 0.93 2.90
N SER A 72 -1.69 1.58 2.52
CA SER A 72 -1.12 2.75 3.23
C SER A 72 -1.65 4.10 2.74
N GLY A 73 -2.46 4.11 1.69
CA GLY A 73 -2.84 5.34 0.98
C GLY A 73 -1.96 5.66 -0.23
N MET A 74 -0.92 4.86 -0.49
CA MET A 74 -0.03 5.06 -1.63
C MET A 74 -0.81 5.09 -2.95
N MET A 75 -0.47 6.06 -3.81
CA MET A 75 -1.06 6.24 -5.14
C MET A 75 0.01 6.74 -6.12
N PRO A 76 -0.20 6.57 -7.43
CA PRO A 76 0.65 7.25 -8.43
C PRO A 76 0.68 8.76 -8.21
N SER A 77 1.81 9.39 -8.52
CA SER A 77 2.03 10.83 -8.31
C SER A 77 1.08 11.74 -9.11
N ASN A 78 0.38 11.19 -10.12
CA ASN A 78 -0.63 11.88 -10.94
C ASN A 78 -2.09 11.56 -10.54
N ALA A 79 -2.32 11.00 -9.35
CA ALA A 79 -3.66 10.55 -8.96
C ALA A 79 -4.65 11.71 -8.74
N ASP A 80 -4.17 12.91 -8.46
CA ASP A 80 -4.97 14.13 -8.43
C ASP A 80 -5.56 14.46 -9.81
N GLU A 81 -4.72 14.46 -10.84
CA GLU A 81 -5.14 14.76 -12.22
C GLU A 81 -6.04 13.65 -12.79
N LYS A 82 -5.69 12.38 -12.52
CA LYS A 82 -6.38 11.22 -13.09
C LYS A 82 -7.71 10.92 -12.43
N LEU A 83 -7.79 11.02 -11.11
CA LEU A 83 -8.94 10.55 -10.32
C LEU A 83 -9.62 11.68 -9.52
N GLY A 84 -9.09 12.91 -9.58
CA GLY A 84 -9.58 14.03 -8.78
C GLY A 84 -9.40 13.78 -7.27
N LEU A 85 -8.35 13.05 -6.89
CA LEU A 85 -8.05 12.77 -5.49
C LEU A 85 -7.30 13.92 -4.84
N ASN A 86 -7.59 14.18 -3.58
CA ASN A 86 -6.75 15.05 -2.76
C ASN A 86 -5.55 14.24 -2.26
N ILE A 87 -4.41 14.42 -2.91
CA ILE A 87 -3.18 13.68 -2.60
C ILE A 87 -2.11 14.58 -1.99
N ILE A 88 -1.25 13.96 -1.20
CA ILE A 88 -0.04 14.59 -0.67
C ILE A 88 1.13 14.10 -1.51
N LYS A 89 1.83 15.04 -2.14
CA LYS A 89 3.06 14.77 -2.90
C LYS A 89 4.26 14.99 -1.99
N SER A 90 5.09 13.96 -1.84
CA SER A 90 6.31 14.04 -1.05
C SER A 90 7.46 14.68 -1.86
N PRO A 91 8.42 15.34 -1.22
CA PRO A 91 9.66 15.79 -1.87
C PRO A 91 10.39 14.59 -2.51
N LEU A 92 11.24 14.88 -3.50
CA LEU A 92 12.06 13.84 -4.13
C LEU A 92 12.88 13.06 -3.09
N TRP A 93 12.99 11.77 -3.29
CA TRP A 93 13.88 10.91 -2.52
C TRP A 93 15.15 10.65 -3.33
N ASN A 94 16.28 11.19 -2.91
CA ASN A 94 17.56 11.11 -3.64
C ASN A 94 17.44 11.42 -5.16
N GLY A 95 16.61 12.39 -5.52
CA GLY A 95 16.37 12.79 -6.91
C GLY A 95 15.27 11.99 -7.64
N PHE A 96 14.69 10.97 -7.00
CA PHE A 96 13.60 10.18 -7.58
C PHE A 96 12.23 10.75 -7.20
N THR A 97 11.29 10.68 -8.14
CA THR A 97 9.87 10.94 -7.86
C THR A 97 9.35 9.89 -6.89
N ARG A 98 8.64 10.33 -5.88
CA ARG A 98 7.97 9.46 -4.91
C ARG A 98 6.51 9.23 -5.32
N PRO A 99 5.94 8.05 -5.01
CA PRO A 99 4.51 7.90 -4.99
C PRO A 99 3.86 9.00 -4.13
N ALA A 100 2.69 9.45 -4.54
CA ALA A 100 1.84 10.26 -3.69
C ALA A 100 1.05 9.39 -2.71
N PHE A 101 0.33 9.99 -1.79
CA PHE A 101 -0.60 9.24 -0.95
C PHE A 101 -1.86 10.05 -0.64
N ILE A 102 -2.96 9.32 -0.44
CA ILE A 102 -4.19 9.86 0.10
C ILE A 102 -4.08 9.82 1.61
N TYR A 103 -4.37 10.94 2.26
CA TYR A 103 -4.39 10.96 3.70
C TYR A 103 -5.49 10.03 4.26
N PRO A 104 -5.23 9.23 5.30
CA PRO A 104 -6.19 8.23 5.76
C PRO A 104 -7.56 8.76 6.17
N THR A 105 -7.67 10.02 6.60
CA THR A 105 -8.94 10.66 6.94
C THR A 105 -9.67 11.26 5.73
N ASP A 106 -9.07 11.23 4.53
CA ASP A 106 -9.76 11.65 3.31
C ASP A 106 -10.93 10.69 3.02
N PRO A 107 -12.11 11.18 2.65
CA PRO A 107 -13.27 10.34 2.35
C PRO A 107 -13.01 9.27 1.28
N LYS A 108 -12.09 9.54 0.34
CA LYS A 108 -11.72 8.61 -0.74
C LYS A 108 -10.76 7.51 -0.30
N PHE A 109 -10.08 7.65 0.84
CA PHE A 109 -9.16 6.63 1.34
C PHE A 109 -9.84 5.27 1.49
N ALA A 110 -11.00 5.23 2.14
CA ALA A 110 -11.73 3.99 2.38
C ALA A 110 -12.20 3.31 1.07
N GLU A 111 -12.51 4.07 0.04
CA GLU A 111 -12.87 3.54 -1.29
C GLU A 111 -11.64 2.90 -1.96
N MET A 112 -10.50 3.58 -1.97
CA MET A 112 -9.27 3.06 -2.55
C MET A 112 -8.78 1.82 -1.78
N ALA A 113 -8.83 1.85 -0.46
CA ALA A 113 -8.51 0.70 0.39
C ALA A 113 -9.40 -0.50 0.07
N ARG A 114 -10.71 -0.31 -0.09
CA ARG A 114 -11.65 -1.36 -0.47
C ARG A 114 -11.26 -2.02 -1.80
N ILE A 115 -10.95 -1.22 -2.82
CA ILE A 115 -10.51 -1.74 -4.14
C ILE A 115 -9.21 -2.55 -3.99
N TYR A 116 -8.27 -2.05 -3.20
CA TYR A 116 -7.00 -2.73 -2.94
C TYR A 116 -7.21 -4.10 -2.27
N TYR A 117 -7.96 -4.12 -1.16
CA TYR A 117 -8.20 -5.36 -0.42
C TYR A 117 -9.09 -6.35 -1.18
N ASP A 118 -10.03 -5.89 -2.00
CA ASP A 118 -10.82 -6.75 -2.87
C ASP A 118 -9.93 -7.49 -3.88
N GLU A 119 -9.00 -6.78 -4.52
CA GLU A 119 -8.06 -7.40 -5.46
C GLU A 119 -7.07 -8.33 -4.75
N GLN A 120 -6.58 -7.96 -3.59
CA GLN A 120 -5.69 -8.82 -2.81
C GLN A 120 -6.39 -10.13 -2.40
N ARG A 121 -7.63 -10.03 -1.90
CA ARG A 121 -8.45 -11.20 -1.52
C ARG A 121 -8.78 -12.08 -2.71
N ARG A 122 -9.07 -11.50 -3.87
CA ARG A 122 -9.34 -12.24 -5.11
C ARG A 122 -8.11 -13.05 -5.55
N LEU A 123 -6.89 -12.51 -5.38
CA LEU A 123 -5.65 -13.15 -5.79
C LEU A 123 -5.15 -14.18 -4.77
N PHE A 124 -5.21 -13.87 -3.49
CA PHE A 124 -4.49 -14.58 -2.45
C PHE A 124 -5.36 -15.12 -1.31
N GLY A 125 -6.66 -14.89 -1.37
CA GLY A 125 -7.58 -15.25 -0.28
C GLY A 125 -7.59 -14.22 0.85
N SER A 126 -8.32 -14.53 1.91
CA SER A 126 -8.38 -13.69 3.11
C SER A 126 -7.14 -13.89 3.96
N ALA A 127 -6.63 -12.80 4.54
CA ALA A 127 -5.61 -12.81 5.57
C ALA A 127 -6.14 -12.12 6.83
N GLU A 128 -5.60 -12.48 7.97
CA GLU A 128 -5.88 -11.83 9.26
C GLU A 128 -4.89 -10.70 9.51
N TYR A 129 -3.62 -10.90 9.17
CA TYR A 129 -2.52 -9.98 9.49
C TYR A 129 -2.13 -9.15 8.27
N TYR A 130 -2.07 -7.82 8.46
CA TYR A 130 -1.63 -6.88 7.43
C TYR A 130 -0.54 -5.97 7.98
N SER A 131 0.52 -5.74 7.18
CA SER A 131 1.59 -4.83 7.53
C SER A 131 1.68 -3.69 6.53
N MET A 132 1.72 -2.48 7.02
CA MET A 132 2.05 -1.27 6.27
C MET A 132 2.36 -0.14 7.24
N ASP A 133 3.02 0.90 6.75
CA ASP A 133 3.28 2.13 7.47
C ASP A 133 2.79 3.32 6.62
N PRO A 134 1.63 3.91 6.96
CA PRO A 134 1.07 5.02 6.20
C PRO A 134 1.84 6.32 6.40
N PHE A 135 2.71 6.40 7.39
CA PHE A 135 3.44 7.62 7.77
C PHE A 135 4.97 7.45 7.66
N HIS A 136 5.41 6.46 6.86
CA HIS A 136 6.83 6.17 6.67
C HIS A 136 7.61 7.38 6.16
N GLU A 137 8.66 7.76 6.90
CA GLU A 137 9.52 8.92 6.58
C GLU A 137 8.75 10.22 6.30
N CYS A 138 7.66 10.43 7.03
CA CYS A 138 6.83 11.63 6.87
C CYS A 138 7.55 12.86 7.45
N LYS A 139 8.02 13.74 6.56
CA LYS A 139 8.77 14.95 6.95
C LYS A 139 7.90 16.07 7.50
N ASN A 140 6.59 16.04 7.24
CA ASN A 140 5.64 17.08 7.66
C ASN A 140 4.69 16.53 8.74
N ALA A 141 5.28 15.93 9.77
CA ALA A 141 4.53 15.24 10.83
C ALA A 141 3.50 16.14 11.53
N GLU A 142 3.80 17.46 11.63
CA GLU A 142 2.91 18.45 12.23
C GLU A 142 1.60 18.68 11.45
N MET A 143 1.53 18.24 10.18
CA MET A 143 0.33 18.35 9.36
C MET A 143 -0.64 17.20 9.56
N PHE A 144 -0.27 16.18 10.34
CA PHE A 144 -1.03 14.93 10.43
C PHE A 144 -1.65 14.73 11.81
N ASP A 145 -2.94 14.42 11.81
CA ASP A 145 -3.64 13.86 12.95
C ASP A 145 -3.41 12.35 12.96
N PHE A 146 -2.40 11.88 13.68
CA PHE A 146 -2.02 10.48 13.73
C PHE A 146 -3.08 9.60 14.40
N ASP A 147 -3.81 10.11 15.37
CA ASP A 147 -4.92 9.40 16.03
C ASP A 147 -6.04 9.13 15.03
N ALA A 148 -6.56 10.17 14.38
CA ALA A 148 -7.60 10.01 13.37
C ALA A 148 -7.14 9.19 12.17
N GLY A 149 -5.88 9.36 11.74
CA GLY A 149 -5.27 8.58 10.66
C GLY A 149 -5.18 7.10 10.98
N GLY A 150 -4.71 6.74 12.18
CA GLY A 150 -4.65 5.36 12.66
C GLY A 150 -6.02 4.70 12.69
N LYS A 151 -7.02 5.38 13.25
CA LYS A 151 -8.42 4.92 13.28
C LYS A 151 -8.98 4.67 11.86
N ALA A 152 -8.71 5.58 10.93
CA ALA A 152 -9.20 5.45 9.56
C ALA A 152 -8.56 4.25 8.83
N VAL A 153 -7.27 4.03 9.01
CA VAL A 153 -6.56 2.86 8.49
C VAL A 153 -7.12 1.57 9.06
N MET A 154 -7.25 1.48 10.39
CA MET A 154 -7.81 0.30 11.05
C MET A 154 -9.26 0.05 10.62
N ALA A 155 -10.07 1.09 10.50
CA ALA A 155 -11.45 0.96 10.03
C ALA A 155 -11.51 0.42 8.59
N ALA A 156 -10.59 0.84 7.70
CA ALA A 156 -10.52 0.32 6.34
C ALA A 156 -10.11 -1.15 6.29
N MET A 157 -9.14 -1.57 7.12
CA MET A 157 -8.77 -2.99 7.27
C MET A 157 -9.94 -3.82 7.80
N LYS A 158 -10.61 -3.38 8.85
CA LYS A 158 -11.75 -4.09 9.47
C LYS A 158 -12.94 -4.24 8.53
N ARG A 159 -13.13 -3.32 7.58
CA ARG A 159 -14.12 -3.47 6.50
C ARG A 159 -13.76 -4.59 5.53
N ALA A 160 -12.48 -4.80 5.27
CA ALA A 160 -12.01 -5.87 4.41
C ALA A 160 -12.06 -7.23 5.12
N ASN A 161 -11.65 -7.27 6.38
CA ASN A 161 -11.73 -8.43 7.26
C ASN A 161 -12.01 -7.96 8.71
N PRO A 162 -13.16 -8.29 9.32
CA PRO A 162 -13.48 -7.89 10.70
C PRO A 162 -12.43 -8.33 11.74
N ASP A 163 -11.74 -9.43 11.48
CA ASP A 163 -10.70 -9.98 12.36
C ASP A 163 -9.30 -9.42 12.04
N ALA A 164 -9.18 -8.43 11.13
CA ALA A 164 -7.91 -7.89 10.72
C ALA A 164 -7.08 -7.37 11.90
N VAL A 165 -5.80 -7.73 11.89
CA VAL A 165 -4.77 -7.27 12.84
C VAL A 165 -3.73 -6.47 12.08
N TRP A 166 -3.48 -5.27 12.53
CA TRP A 166 -2.44 -4.42 11.97
C TRP A 166 -1.08 -4.72 12.63
N VAL A 167 -0.16 -5.26 11.84
CA VAL A 167 1.23 -5.49 12.25
C VAL A 167 2.02 -4.24 11.93
N VAL A 168 2.27 -3.42 12.93
CA VAL A 168 3.00 -2.15 12.79
C VAL A 168 4.49 -2.38 12.91
N GLN A 169 5.25 -1.86 11.96
CA GLN A 169 6.71 -1.90 12.00
C GLN A 169 7.25 -0.79 12.89
N ALA A 170 8.05 -1.15 13.90
CA ALA A 170 8.77 -0.19 14.72
C ALA A 170 10.06 0.24 13.99
N TRP A 171 10.09 1.49 13.52
CA TRP A 171 11.24 2.06 12.84
C TRP A 171 11.34 3.57 13.12
N SER A 172 12.49 4.01 13.64
CA SER A 172 12.71 5.42 14.00
C SER A 172 11.61 5.94 14.95
N GLU A 173 10.81 6.90 14.52
CA GLU A 173 9.71 7.49 15.29
C GLU A 173 8.37 6.75 15.13
N ASN A 174 8.32 5.72 14.28
CA ASN A 174 7.13 4.91 14.09
C ASN A 174 7.13 3.66 14.99
N PRO A 175 5.96 3.20 15.42
CA PRO A 175 4.68 3.93 15.34
C PRO A 175 4.67 5.14 16.28
N ARG A 176 4.05 6.23 15.82
CA ARG A 176 3.82 7.40 16.68
C ARG A 176 2.89 7.04 17.84
N GLN A 177 3.21 7.51 19.05
CA GLN A 177 2.40 7.20 20.24
C GLN A 177 0.94 7.62 20.06
N GLN A 178 0.68 8.80 19.47
CA GLN A 178 -0.67 9.28 19.19
C GLN A 178 -1.47 8.33 18.28
N MET A 179 -0.80 7.66 17.33
CA MET A 179 -1.45 6.66 16.49
C MET A 179 -1.85 5.43 17.29
N ILE A 180 -0.96 4.97 18.20
CA ILE A 180 -1.23 3.80 19.05
C ILE A 180 -2.35 4.09 20.04
N ASP A 181 -2.34 5.26 20.66
CA ASP A 181 -3.35 5.67 21.63
C ASP A 181 -4.75 5.77 21.00
N GLY A 182 -4.81 5.94 19.68
CA GLY A 182 -6.05 5.99 18.90
C GLY A 182 -6.62 4.63 18.50
N LEU A 183 -5.85 3.55 18.56
CA LEU A 183 -6.26 2.22 18.15
C LEU A 183 -6.93 1.43 19.28
#